data_8e3cf2dce7a877a51502df4b36bcd2fc
#
_entry.id   8e3cf2dce7a877a51502df4b36bcd2fc
#
_cell.length_a   1.000
_cell.length_b   1.000
_cell.length_c   1.000
_cell.angle_alpha   90.00
_cell.angle_beta   90.00
_cell.angle_gamma   90.00
#
_symmetry.space_group_name_H-M   'P 1'
#
loop_
_entity.id
_entity.type
_entity.pdbx_description
1 polymer ?
#
loop_
_entity_poly.entity_id
_entity_poly.type
_entity_poly.pdbx_seq_one_letter_code
_entity_poly.pdbx_strand_id
1 'polypeptide(L)'
;MSAEFITLVVAIGLAFVASFVLFRDGQLKGKSIDRAAAKALVERIIIAESNGDPNAKNKGSSATGAAQFLDDTWLEAVRRHRRDLIQGRSDKGILDLRGDAELTRDIAARLVEEHAAMLTKRGLPVTAGSLYLAHFAGRGGAVALLSGAESADAALVMAAADMTGRTTREKLVNANTFLKAMTVGDIKSWADRKMAAGTRPGRERLR
;
A
#
# COMPACT_ATOMS: atom_id res chain seq x y z
N MET A 1 -41.52 29.03 -23.84
CA MET A 1 -40.64 27.92 -23.36
C MET A 1 -39.80 28.52 -22.24
N SER A 2 -40.12 28.15 -21.02
CA SER A 2 -39.77 28.86 -19.80
C SER A 2 -38.33 28.58 -19.32
N ALA A 3 -37.78 29.55 -18.62
CA ALA A 3 -36.42 29.56 -18.08
C ALA A 3 -36.07 28.37 -17.13
N GLU A 4 -37.07 27.60 -16.72
CA GLU A 4 -36.91 26.46 -15.82
C GLU A 4 -36.22 25.23 -16.46
N PHE A 5 -36.33 25.09 -17.79
CA PHE A 5 -35.71 23.94 -18.48
C PHE A 5 -34.17 24.09 -18.63
N ILE A 6 -33.69 25.32 -18.61
CA ILE A 6 -32.23 25.60 -18.74
C ILE A 6 -31.50 25.35 -17.41
N THR A 7 -32.18 25.61 -16.28
CA THR A 7 -31.59 25.44 -14.95
C THR A 7 -31.38 23.94 -14.60
N LEU A 8 -32.28 23.06 -15.05
CA LEU A 8 -32.19 21.63 -14.77
C LEU A 8 -31.00 20.95 -15.53
N VAL A 9 -30.78 21.36 -16.78
CA VAL A 9 -29.68 20.81 -17.61
C VAL A 9 -28.30 21.22 -17.08
N VAL A 10 -28.16 22.44 -16.55
CA VAL A 10 -26.90 22.93 -15.96
C VAL A 10 -26.59 22.22 -14.64
N ALA A 11 -27.61 21.93 -13.80
CA ALA A 11 -27.42 21.23 -12.54
C ALA A 11 -26.98 19.77 -12.74
N ILE A 12 -27.51 19.07 -13.75
CA ILE A 12 -27.08 17.70 -14.10
C ILE A 12 -25.67 17.68 -14.69
N GLY A 13 -25.32 18.68 -15.51
CA GLY A 13 -23.99 18.80 -16.08
C GLY A 13 -22.90 19.08 -15.03
N LEU A 14 -23.20 19.91 -14.03
CA LEU A 14 -22.25 20.23 -12.95
C LEU A 14 -22.06 19.04 -11.99
N ALA A 15 -23.09 18.26 -11.71
CA ALA A 15 -22.97 17.04 -10.90
C ALA A 15 -22.12 15.97 -11.59
N PHE A 16 -22.23 15.83 -12.92
CA PHE A 16 -21.44 14.86 -13.69
C PHE A 16 -19.98 15.31 -13.84
N VAL A 17 -19.72 16.60 -14.00
CA VAL A 17 -18.35 17.15 -14.08
C VAL A 17 -17.66 17.07 -12.72
N ALA A 18 -18.36 17.34 -11.61
CA ALA A 18 -17.82 17.19 -10.27
C ALA A 18 -17.46 15.74 -9.93
N SER A 19 -18.28 14.76 -10.36
CA SER A 19 -17.98 13.34 -10.19
C SER A 19 -16.79 12.90 -11.05
N PHE A 20 -16.65 13.43 -12.27
CA PHE A 20 -15.55 13.10 -13.18
C PHE A 20 -14.21 13.72 -12.74
N VAL A 21 -14.24 14.94 -12.18
CA VAL A 21 -13.04 15.61 -11.64
C VAL A 21 -12.56 14.91 -10.37
N LEU A 22 -13.45 14.41 -9.50
CA LEU A 22 -13.09 13.65 -8.31
C LEU A 22 -12.43 12.30 -8.63
N PHE A 23 -12.71 11.73 -9.80
CA PHE A 23 -12.09 10.49 -10.26
C PHE A 23 -10.72 10.69 -10.92
N ARG A 24 -10.40 11.93 -11.37
CA ARG A 24 -9.16 12.24 -12.11
C ARG A 24 -7.96 12.51 -11.22
N ASP A 25 -8.16 12.95 -9.97
CA ASP A 25 -7.07 13.33 -9.06
C ASP A 25 -6.70 12.26 -8.03
N GLY A 26 -7.31 11.06 -8.06
CA GLY A 26 -6.90 9.91 -7.24
C GLY A 26 -6.97 10.14 -5.71
N GLN A 27 -7.52 11.26 -5.25
CA GLN A 27 -7.67 11.58 -3.84
C GLN A 27 -9.05 11.19 -3.31
N LEU A 28 -9.11 10.11 -2.54
CA LEU A 28 -10.25 9.77 -1.70
C LEU A 28 -10.26 10.70 -0.48
N LYS A 29 -10.53 12.01 -0.66
CA LYS A 29 -10.72 12.92 0.47
C LYS A 29 -11.93 12.49 1.30
N GLY A 30 -11.68 11.95 2.50
CA GLY A 30 -12.69 11.73 3.53
C GLY A 30 -13.48 10.42 3.47
N LYS A 31 -13.21 9.50 2.53
CA LYS A 31 -13.80 8.15 2.52
C LYS A 31 -12.74 7.11 2.87
N SER A 32 -13.08 6.20 3.78
CA SER A 32 -12.33 4.94 3.94
C SER A 32 -12.35 4.19 2.61
N ILE A 33 -11.22 3.57 2.24
CA ILE A 33 -11.19 2.66 1.10
C ILE A 33 -12.19 1.53 1.33
N ASP A 34 -13.03 1.21 0.36
CA ASP A 34 -13.91 0.06 0.46
C ASP A 34 -13.14 -1.26 0.21
N ARG A 35 -13.76 -2.37 0.59
CA ARG A 35 -13.15 -3.70 0.52
C ARG A 35 -12.78 -4.11 -0.92
N ALA A 36 -13.56 -3.71 -1.92
CA ALA A 36 -13.31 -4.04 -3.31
C ALA A 36 -12.08 -3.28 -3.83
N ALA A 37 -11.98 -1.98 -3.53
CA ALA A 37 -10.82 -1.17 -3.88
C ALA A 37 -9.55 -1.63 -3.13
N ALA A 38 -9.66 -2.04 -1.87
CA ALA A 38 -8.55 -2.61 -1.12
C ALA A 38 -8.04 -3.90 -1.78
N LYS A 39 -8.92 -4.82 -2.16
CA LYS A 39 -8.56 -6.04 -2.88
C LYS A 39 -7.90 -5.75 -4.24
N ALA A 40 -8.45 -4.81 -5.01
CA ALA A 40 -7.86 -4.40 -6.29
C ALA A 40 -6.45 -3.81 -6.12
N LEU A 41 -6.19 -3.06 -5.04
CA LEU A 41 -4.86 -2.57 -4.73
C LEU A 41 -3.91 -3.71 -4.32
N VAL A 42 -4.39 -4.68 -3.56
CA VAL A 42 -3.60 -5.86 -3.15
C VAL A 42 -3.09 -6.63 -4.36
N GLU A 43 -3.90 -6.83 -5.41
CA GLU A 43 -3.41 -7.51 -6.63
C GLU A 43 -2.25 -6.74 -7.28
N ARG A 44 -2.29 -5.40 -7.27
CA ARG A 44 -1.17 -4.58 -7.76
C ARG A 44 0.07 -4.69 -6.88
N ILE A 45 -0.10 -4.72 -5.56
CA ILE A 45 1.00 -4.95 -4.61
C ILE A 45 1.63 -6.32 -4.87
N ILE A 46 0.84 -7.38 -4.96
CA ILE A 46 1.30 -8.74 -5.22
C ILE A 46 2.11 -8.84 -6.53
N ILE A 47 1.63 -8.20 -7.59
CA ILE A 47 2.37 -8.15 -8.86
C ILE A 47 3.69 -7.38 -8.69
N ALA A 48 3.69 -6.26 -7.97
CA ALA A 48 4.87 -5.44 -7.74
C ALA A 48 5.94 -6.13 -6.88
N GLU A 49 5.53 -6.99 -5.93
CA GLU A 49 6.41 -7.64 -4.95
C GLU A 49 6.98 -8.97 -5.44
N SER A 50 6.17 -9.81 -6.07
CA SER A 50 6.55 -11.18 -6.41
C SER A 50 6.12 -11.66 -7.79
N ASN A 51 5.46 -10.79 -8.57
CA ASN A 51 4.75 -11.21 -9.80
C ASN A 51 3.71 -12.32 -9.55
N GLY A 52 3.14 -12.36 -8.35
CA GLY A 52 2.11 -13.32 -7.96
C GLY A 52 2.63 -14.64 -7.37
N ASP A 53 3.95 -14.82 -7.22
CA ASP A 53 4.53 -16.06 -6.71
C ASP A 53 4.27 -16.24 -5.20
N PRO A 54 3.45 -17.23 -4.78
CA PRO A 54 3.18 -17.49 -3.37
C PRO A 54 4.38 -18.09 -2.61
N ASN A 55 5.39 -18.57 -3.32
CA ASN A 55 6.60 -19.18 -2.73
C ASN A 55 7.80 -18.25 -2.77
N ALA A 56 7.64 -17.00 -3.24
CA ALA A 56 8.72 -16.04 -3.32
C ALA A 56 9.38 -15.83 -1.96
N LYS A 57 10.71 -15.81 -1.92
CA LYS A 57 11.53 -15.56 -0.72
C LYS A 57 12.57 -14.52 -1.01
N ASN A 58 12.65 -13.51 -0.17
CA ASN A 58 13.72 -12.52 -0.24
C ASN A 58 14.99 -13.06 0.42
N LYS A 59 16.14 -12.93 -0.24
CA LYS A 59 17.44 -13.42 0.28
C LYS A 59 18.04 -12.52 1.37
N GLY A 60 17.61 -11.26 1.43
CA GLY A 60 18.14 -10.25 2.36
C GLY A 60 17.25 -9.93 3.54
N SER A 61 16.07 -10.57 3.63
CA SER A 61 15.10 -10.33 4.71
C SER A 61 14.21 -11.54 4.94
N SER A 62 13.31 -11.48 5.93
CA SER A 62 12.29 -12.52 6.18
C SER A 62 11.08 -12.42 5.24
N ALA A 63 11.08 -11.49 4.28
CA ALA A 63 9.95 -11.29 3.36
C ALA A 63 9.66 -12.57 2.54
N THR A 64 8.42 -13.05 2.63
CA THR A 64 8.00 -14.32 2.04
C THR A 64 6.57 -14.23 1.51
N GLY A 65 6.29 -15.05 0.48
CA GLY A 65 4.97 -15.18 -0.13
C GLY A 65 4.65 -14.10 -1.16
N ALA A 66 3.44 -14.18 -1.71
CA ALA A 66 3.03 -13.32 -2.81
C ALA A 66 3.11 -11.82 -2.50
N ALA A 67 2.77 -11.41 -1.29
CA ALA A 67 2.83 -10.01 -0.85
C ALA A 67 4.11 -9.65 -0.08
N GLN A 68 5.11 -10.53 -0.02
CA GLN A 68 6.42 -10.31 0.62
C GLN A 68 6.31 -9.80 2.07
N PHE A 69 5.44 -10.43 2.88
CA PHE A 69 5.31 -10.09 4.28
C PHE A 69 6.53 -10.49 5.10
N LEU A 70 7.01 -9.57 5.93
CA LEU A 70 7.99 -9.85 6.98
C LEU A 70 7.35 -10.70 8.09
N ASP A 71 8.18 -11.48 8.82
CA ASP A 71 7.74 -12.37 9.90
C ASP A 71 6.89 -11.64 10.94
N ASP A 72 7.40 -10.57 11.52
CA ASP A 72 6.70 -9.82 12.57
C ASP A 72 5.38 -9.24 12.07
N THR A 73 5.37 -8.67 10.84
CA THR A 73 4.17 -8.09 10.25
C THR A 73 3.09 -9.15 10.01
N TRP A 74 3.49 -10.32 9.50
CA TRP A 74 2.55 -11.42 9.26
C TRP A 74 1.97 -11.97 10.56
N LEU A 75 2.82 -12.28 11.54
CA LEU A 75 2.40 -12.79 12.83
C LEU A 75 1.43 -11.82 13.53
N GLU A 76 1.74 -10.53 13.53
CA GLU A 76 0.88 -9.51 14.12
C GLU A 76 -0.47 -9.44 13.38
N ALA A 77 -0.46 -9.43 12.05
CA ALA A 77 -1.66 -9.34 11.24
C ALA A 77 -2.58 -10.56 11.41
N VAL A 78 -2.02 -11.78 11.37
CA VAL A 78 -2.80 -13.01 11.58
C VAL A 78 -3.37 -13.06 12.99
N ARG A 79 -2.61 -12.74 14.03
CA ARG A 79 -3.06 -12.67 15.42
C ARG A 79 -4.20 -11.66 15.61
N ARG A 80 -4.19 -10.57 14.87
CA ARG A 80 -5.23 -9.54 14.94
C ARG A 80 -6.49 -9.91 14.18
N HIS A 81 -6.36 -10.46 12.98
CA HIS A 81 -7.46 -10.62 12.05
C HIS A 81 -7.96 -12.04 11.87
N ARG A 82 -7.14 -13.06 12.21
CA ARG A 82 -7.45 -14.46 11.98
C ARG A 82 -7.08 -15.31 13.21
N ARG A 83 -7.68 -14.93 14.34
CA ARG A 83 -7.52 -15.67 15.62
C ARG A 83 -7.91 -17.13 15.52
N ASP A 84 -8.80 -17.46 14.60
CA ASP A 84 -9.20 -18.83 14.26
C ASP A 84 -8.02 -19.69 13.79
N LEU A 85 -6.99 -19.09 13.21
CA LEU A 85 -5.83 -19.79 12.66
C LEU A 85 -4.66 -19.96 13.64
N ILE A 86 -4.71 -19.35 14.83
CA ILE A 86 -3.57 -19.40 15.77
C ILE A 86 -3.69 -20.49 16.82
N GLN A 87 -4.90 -21.02 17.07
CA GLN A 87 -5.10 -22.06 18.09
C GLN A 87 -4.30 -23.31 17.74
N GLY A 88 -3.46 -23.77 18.69
CA GLY A 88 -2.64 -24.96 18.53
C GLY A 88 -1.49 -24.86 17.54
N ARG A 89 -1.21 -23.66 16.99
CA ARG A 89 -0.10 -23.44 16.06
C ARG A 89 1.06 -22.71 16.72
N SER A 90 2.27 -23.16 16.43
CA SER A 90 3.50 -22.41 16.70
C SER A 90 3.62 -21.21 15.77
N ASP A 91 4.49 -20.22 16.12
CA ASP A 91 4.82 -19.10 15.24
C ASP A 91 5.30 -19.56 13.86
N LYS A 92 6.13 -20.61 13.81
CA LYS A 92 6.53 -21.23 12.55
C LYS A 92 5.32 -21.71 11.74
N GLY A 93 4.38 -22.40 12.36
CA GLY A 93 3.17 -22.88 11.68
C GLY A 93 2.27 -21.74 11.17
N ILE A 94 2.28 -20.56 11.86
CA ILE A 94 1.59 -19.36 11.38
C ILE A 94 2.36 -18.72 10.22
N LEU A 95 3.69 -18.68 10.28
CA LEU A 95 4.54 -18.15 9.22
C LEU A 95 4.43 -18.97 7.92
N ASP A 96 4.30 -20.28 8.02
CA ASP A 96 4.14 -21.18 6.87
C ASP A 96 2.83 -20.86 6.08
N LEU A 97 1.82 -20.27 6.73
CA LEU A 97 0.58 -19.84 6.07
C LEU A 97 0.76 -18.72 5.05
N ARG A 98 1.92 -18.04 4.98
CA ARG A 98 2.21 -17.04 3.93
C ARG A 98 2.22 -17.62 2.51
N GLY A 99 2.37 -18.94 2.38
CA GLY A 99 2.21 -19.65 1.11
C GLY A 99 0.76 -19.81 0.64
N ASP A 100 -0.22 -19.61 1.53
CA ASP A 100 -1.63 -19.59 1.16
C ASP A 100 -1.97 -18.27 0.49
N ALA A 101 -2.22 -18.32 -0.82
CA ALA A 101 -2.45 -17.14 -1.64
C ALA A 101 -3.75 -16.41 -1.30
N GLU A 102 -4.81 -17.13 -0.90
CA GLU A 102 -6.10 -16.56 -0.52
C GLU A 102 -6.01 -15.85 0.83
N LEU A 103 -5.40 -16.52 1.82
CA LEU A 103 -5.17 -15.92 3.13
C LEU A 103 -4.27 -14.69 3.04
N THR A 104 -3.21 -14.75 2.22
CA THR A 104 -2.31 -13.62 1.99
C THR A 104 -3.07 -12.42 1.42
N ARG A 105 -3.98 -12.62 0.46
CA ARG A 105 -4.84 -11.57 -0.09
C ARG A 105 -5.80 -10.99 0.95
N ASP A 106 -6.42 -11.85 1.76
CA ASP A 106 -7.34 -11.39 2.82
C ASP A 106 -6.62 -10.52 3.86
N ILE A 107 -5.48 -10.98 4.37
CA ILE A 107 -4.66 -10.25 5.33
C ILE A 107 -4.16 -8.93 4.73
N ALA A 108 -3.63 -8.95 3.50
CA ALA A 108 -3.15 -7.75 2.83
C ALA A 108 -4.27 -6.72 2.65
N ALA A 109 -5.49 -7.14 2.27
CA ALA A 109 -6.61 -6.23 2.11
C ALA A 109 -7.05 -5.59 3.44
N ARG A 110 -7.03 -6.33 4.55
CA ARG A 110 -7.30 -5.79 5.89
C ARG A 110 -6.25 -4.76 6.30
N LEU A 111 -4.97 -5.03 6.03
CA LEU A 111 -3.90 -4.07 6.31
C LEU A 111 -4.02 -2.81 5.45
N VAL A 112 -4.39 -2.93 4.18
CA VAL A 112 -4.67 -1.76 3.31
C VAL A 112 -5.81 -0.92 3.87
N GLU A 113 -6.90 -1.53 4.34
CA GLU A 113 -8.01 -0.82 5.00
C GLU A 113 -7.55 -0.11 6.29
N GLU A 114 -6.75 -0.77 7.13
CA GLU A 114 -6.17 -0.16 8.34
C GLU A 114 -5.24 1.01 8.01
N HIS A 115 -4.40 0.86 6.98
CA HIS A 115 -3.49 1.92 6.53
C HIS A 115 -4.29 3.12 6.01
N ALA A 116 -5.34 2.90 5.22
CA ALA A 116 -6.20 3.96 4.73
C ALA A 116 -6.87 4.72 5.88
N ALA A 117 -7.43 4.00 6.86
CA ALA A 117 -8.03 4.61 8.05
C ALA A 117 -6.99 5.41 8.86
N MET A 118 -5.79 4.88 9.03
CA MET A 118 -4.68 5.53 9.72
C MET A 118 -4.25 6.82 9.01
N LEU A 119 -4.09 6.81 7.70
CA LEU A 119 -3.71 7.98 6.90
C LEU A 119 -4.82 9.04 6.92
N THR A 120 -6.08 8.63 6.76
CA THR A 120 -7.24 9.52 6.86
C THR A 120 -7.29 10.23 8.22
N LYS A 121 -7.11 9.48 9.32
CA LYS A 121 -7.11 10.05 10.68
C LYS A 121 -6.01 11.11 10.87
N ARG A 122 -4.92 11.02 10.11
CA ARG A 122 -3.80 11.98 10.16
C ARG A 122 -3.88 13.10 9.14
N GLY A 123 -4.95 13.15 8.34
CA GLY A 123 -5.08 14.12 7.24
C GLY A 123 -4.06 13.92 6.11
N LEU A 124 -3.48 12.71 6.02
CA LEU A 124 -2.51 12.37 4.99
C LEU A 124 -3.20 11.82 3.74
N PRO A 125 -2.58 11.94 2.55
CA PRO A 125 -3.16 11.44 1.30
C PRO A 125 -3.44 9.93 1.37
N VAL A 126 -4.62 9.51 0.90
CA VAL A 126 -4.99 8.10 0.73
C VAL A 126 -5.01 7.81 -0.77
N THR A 127 -3.85 7.45 -1.31
CA THR A 127 -3.66 7.08 -2.72
C THR A 127 -3.10 5.66 -2.81
N ALA A 128 -3.06 5.07 -4.00
CA ALA A 128 -2.44 3.77 -4.19
C ALA A 128 -0.94 3.79 -3.80
N GLY A 129 -0.23 4.87 -4.14
CA GLY A 129 1.18 5.05 -3.78
C GLY A 129 1.39 5.21 -2.27
N SER A 130 0.58 6.03 -1.58
CA SER A 130 0.71 6.20 -0.12
C SER A 130 0.36 4.91 0.65
N LEU A 131 -0.61 4.13 0.17
CA LEU A 131 -0.94 2.82 0.74
C LEU A 131 0.17 1.79 0.47
N TYR A 132 0.81 1.85 -0.69
CA TYR A 132 1.99 1.05 -0.98
C TYR A 132 3.19 1.45 -0.10
N LEU A 133 3.40 2.74 0.15
CA LEU A 133 4.41 3.18 1.13
C LEU A 133 4.14 2.63 2.53
N ALA A 134 2.88 2.53 2.95
CA ALA A 134 2.54 1.94 4.24
C ALA A 134 2.79 0.42 4.28
N HIS A 135 2.66 -0.27 3.16
CA HIS A 135 3.09 -1.66 3.01
C HIS A 135 4.61 -1.80 3.05
N PHE A 136 5.34 -0.98 2.29
CA PHE A 136 6.80 -1.03 2.15
C PHE A 136 7.56 -0.57 3.40
N ALA A 137 7.20 0.60 3.94
CA ALA A 137 7.91 1.26 5.05
C ALA A 137 7.28 1.03 6.43
N GLY A 138 6.15 0.30 6.48
CA GLY A 138 5.33 0.17 7.67
C GLY A 138 4.59 1.47 8.02
N ARG A 139 3.72 1.40 9.03
CA ARG A 139 2.82 2.50 9.42
C ARG A 139 3.58 3.77 9.83
N GLY A 140 4.61 3.63 10.65
CA GLY A 140 5.44 4.74 11.13
C GLY A 140 6.24 5.38 10.00
N GLY A 141 6.94 4.56 9.22
CA GLY A 141 7.74 4.99 8.07
C GLY A 141 6.90 5.72 7.02
N ALA A 142 5.71 5.21 6.70
CA ALA A 142 4.81 5.88 5.74
C ALA A 142 4.35 7.25 6.22
N VAL A 143 3.96 7.37 7.50
CA VAL A 143 3.58 8.67 8.08
C VAL A 143 4.74 9.66 8.01
N ALA A 144 5.95 9.23 8.40
CA ALA A 144 7.13 10.07 8.36
C ALA A 144 7.49 10.52 6.93
N LEU A 145 7.45 9.60 5.95
CA LEU A 145 7.67 9.92 4.54
C LEU A 145 6.62 10.88 3.98
N LEU A 146 5.33 10.63 4.27
CA LEU A 146 4.25 11.47 3.73
C LEU A 146 4.20 12.86 4.35
N SER A 147 4.76 13.04 5.56
CA SER A 147 4.85 14.32 6.28
C SER A 147 6.22 14.98 6.15
N GLY A 148 7.23 14.27 5.65
CA GLY A 148 8.61 14.74 5.57
C GLY A 148 8.85 15.74 4.45
N ALA A 149 9.93 16.52 4.59
CA ALA A 149 10.39 17.43 3.55
C ALA A 149 10.82 16.63 2.30
N GLU A 150 10.41 17.08 1.13
CA GLU A 150 10.66 16.37 -0.15
C GLU A 150 12.15 16.11 -0.43
N SER A 151 13.05 17.00 0.02
CA SER A 151 14.50 16.89 -0.16
C SER A 151 15.21 16.04 0.89
N ALA A 152 14.52 15.59 1.95
CA ALA A 152 15.15 14.78 3.00
C ALA A 152 15.53 13.38 2.49
N ASP A 153 16.59 12.78 3.08
CA ASP A 153 17.00 11.39 2.80
C ASP A 153 15.89 10.42 3.26
N ALA A 154 15.32 9.66 2.33
CA ALA A 154 14.19 8.78 2.60
C ALA A 154 14.54 7.67 3.62
N ALA A 155 15.72 7.07 3.50
CA ALA A 155 16.14 6.00 4.41
C ALA A 155 16.38 6.53 5.82
N LEU A 156 16.89 7.75 5.97
CA LEU A 156 17.08 8.39 7.26
C LEU A 156 15.73 8.71 7.92
N VAL A 157 14.77 9.25 7.15
CA VAL A 157 13.40 9.54 7.61
C VAL A 157 12.69 8.25 8.07
N MET A 158 12.83 7.16 7.31
CA MET A 158 12.26 5.85 7.69
C MET A 158 12.91 5.30 8.97
N ALA A 159 14.24 5.39 9.09
CA ALA A 159 14.96 4.92 10.28
C ALA A 159 14.55 5.70 11.53
N ALA A 160 14.44 7.01 11.43
CA ALA A 160 14.00 7.88 12.54
C ALA A 160 12.56 7.61 13.00
N ALA A 161 11.71 7.02 12.14
CA ALA A 161 10.34 6.65 12.49
C ALA A 161 10.25 5.33 13.28
N ASP A 162 11.31 4.54 13.36
CA ASP A 162 11.36 3.32 14.15
C ASP A 162 11.66 3.63 15.62
N MET A 163 10.62 3.72 16.43
CA MET A 163 10.71 3.97 17.88
C MET A 163 11.48 2.88 18.64
N THR A 164 11.73 1.72 18.03
CA THR A 164 12.50 0.64 18.67
C THR A 164 14.00 0.81 18.48
N GLY A 165 14.43 1.69 17.58
CA GLY A 165 15.83 1.91 17.22
C GLY A 165 16.52 0.73 16.51
N ARG A 166 15.77 -0.31 16.16
CA ARG A 166 16.32 -1.50 15.47
C ARG A 166 16.57 -1.27 13.98
N THR A 167 15.89 -0.29 13.38
CA THR A 167 16.03 0.09 11.98
C THR A 167 17.01 1.24 11.87
N THR A 168 18.08 1.05 11.09
CA THR A 168 19.04 2.11 10.78
C THR A 168 19.03 2.41 9.28
N ARG A 169 19.54 3.58 8.89
CA ARG A 169 19.73 3.95 7.49
C ARG A 169 20.52 2.89 6.72
N GLU A 170 21.62 2.40 7.31
CA GLU A 170 22.50 1.41 6.71
C GLU A 170 21.76 0.08 6.46
N LYS A 171 20.98 -0.39 7.45
CA LYS A 171 20.17 -1.62 7.28
C LYS A 171 19.14 -1.47 6.17
N LEU A 172 18.47 -0.32 6.09
CA LEU A 172 17.50 -0.05 5.02
C LEU A 172 18.16 -0.02 3.65
N VAL A 173 19.29 0.67 3.51
CA VAL A 173 20.05 0.75 2.25
C VAL A 173 20.63 -0.59 1.86
N ASN A 174 21.12 -1.39 2.80
CA ASN A 174 21.65 -2.74 2.52
C ASN A 174 20.55 -3.69 2.03
N ALA A 175 19.36 -3.61 2.63
CA ALA A 175 18.20 -4.39 2.20
C ALA A 175 17.59 -3.90 0.87
N ASN A 176 17.72 -2.60 0.57
CA ASN A 176 17.11 -1.92 -0.58
C ASN A 176 18.10 -0.89 -1.14
N THR A 177 19.04 -1.34 -1.95
CA THR A 177 20.14 -0.51 -2.45
C THR A 177 19.73 0.75 -3.18
N PHE A 178 18.52 0.76 -3.78
CA PHE A 178 17.96 1.92 -4.45
C PHE A 178 17.70 3.10 -3.48
N LEU A 179 17.51 2.83 -2.18
CA LEU A 179 17.31 3.87 -1.16
C LEU A 179 18.55 4.74 -0.94
N LYS A 180 19.73 4.30 -1.38
CA LYS A 180 21.02 4.97 -1.11
C LYS A 180 21.01 6.46 -1.48
N ALA A 181 20.31 6.82 -2.56
CA ALA A 181 20.28 8.17 -3.12
C ALA A 181 18.85 8.74 -3.22
N MET A 182 17.85 8.08 -2.63
CA MET A 182 16.47 8.56 -2.72
C MET A 182 16.15 9.59 -1.66
N THR A 183 15.55 10.69 -2.11
CA THR A 183 14.86 11.65 -1.26
C THR A 183 13.45 11.18 -0.94
N VAL A 184 12.78 11.87 -0.02
CA VAL A 184 11.36 11.66 0.30
C VAL A 184 10.48 11.86 -0.95
N GLY A 185 10.76 12.87 -1.78
CA GLY A 185 10.05 13.08 -3.04
C GLY A 185 10.23 11.95 -4.04
N ASP A 186 11.47 11.43 -4.13
CA ASP A 186 11.77 10.32 -5.02
C ASP A 186 11.03 9.04 -4.65
N ILE A 187 10.99 8.70 -3.35
CA ILE A 187 10.32 7.46 -2.91
C ILE A 187 8.79 7.55 -3.03
N LYS A 188 8.20 8.73 -2.82
CA LYS A 188 6.78 8.98 -3.11
C LYS A 188 6.48 8.73 -4.58
N SER A 189 7.24 9.35 -5.47
CA SER A 189 7.11 9.19 -6.92
C SER A 189 7.36 7.74 -7.37
N TRP A 190 8.30 7.04 -6.74
CA TRP A 190 8.57 5.62 -6.98
C TRP A 190 7.36 4.76 -6.61
N ALA A 191 6.74 4.98 -5.45
CA ALA A 191 5.56 4.25 -5.00
C ALA A 191 4.37 4.47 -5.94
N ASP A 192 4.14 5.70 -6.39
CA ASP A 192 3.08 6.01 -7.36
C ASP A 192 3.31 5.29 -8.69
N ARG A 193 4.55 5.30 -9.22
CA ARG A 193 4.90 4.55 -10.45
C ARG A 193 4.72 3.04 -10.30
N LYS A 194 5.12 2.47 -9.16
CA LYS A 194 4.92 1.04 -8.86
C LYS A 194 3.45 0.67 -8.94
N MET A 195 2.59 1.47 -8.33
CA MET A 195 1.16 1.20 -8.31
C MET A 195 0.46 1.52 -9.65
N ALA A 196 0.97 2.44 -10.45
CA ALA A 196 0.47 2.70 -11.79
C ALA A 196 0.84 1.59 -12.79
N ALA A 197 2.00 0.96 -12.65
CA ALA A 197 2.45 -0.10 -13.56
C ALA A 197 1.57 -1.35 -13.50
N GLY A 198 1.00 -1.68 -12.35
CA GLY A 198 0.08 -2.81 -12.16
C GLY A 198 -1.31 -2.62 -12.77
N THR A 199 -1.61 -1.45 -13.36
CA THR A 199 -2.90 -1.16 -14.02
C THR A 199 -2.88 -1.36 -15.52
N ARG A 200 -1.72 -1.66 -16.14
CA ARG A 200 -1.67 -1.92 -17.58
C ARG A 200 -2.29 -3.29 -17.88
N PRO A 201 -3.39 -3.37 -18.66
CA PRO A 201 -3.89 -4.65 -19.16
C PRO A 201 -2.75 -5.32 -19.92
N GLY A 202 -2.59 -6.63 -19.70
CA GLY A 202 -1.50 -7.42 -20.21
C GLY A 202 -1.20 -7.10 -21.68
N ARG A 203 0.07 -6.87 -22.02
CA ARG A 203 0.52 -6.99 -23.38
C ARG A 203 0.18 -8.42 -23.81
N GLU A 204 -0.87 -8.57 -24.60
CA GLU A 204 -1.07 -9.74 -25.43
C GLU A 204 0.27 -10.03 -26.13
N ARG A 205 0.89 -11.15 -25.77
CA ARG A 205 2.06 -11.63 -26.51
C ARG A 205 1.53 -12.03 -27.87
N LEU A 206 1.69 -11.13 -28.85
CA LEU A 206 1.58 -11.50 -30.25
C LEU A 206 2.62 -12.61 -30.49
N ARG A 207 2.10 -13.81 -30.75
CA ARG A 207 2.86 -14.96 -31.26
C ARG A 207 3.14 -14.77 -32.75
#